data_039be2a8675e387a7d4aae5b56f67740
#
_entry.id   039be2a8675e387a7d4aae5b56f67740
#
_cell.length_a   1.000
_cell.length_b   1.000
_cell.length_c   1.000
_cell.angle_alpha   90.00
_cell.angle_beta   90.00
_cell.angle_gamma   90.00
#
_symmetry.space_group_name_H-M   'P 1'
#
loop_
_entity.id
_entity.type
_entity.pdbx_description
1 polymer ?
#
loop_
_entity_poly.entity_id
_entity_poly.type
_entity_poly.pdbx_seq_one_letter_code
_entity_poly.pdbx_strand_id
1 'polypeptide(L)' 'MNRRLTLIYWKSEKFWLGKLLEYPEIMTQGETLEELEENIKDAYNLMAMDYVPEGYLTKEIAI' A
#
# COMPACT_ATOMS: atom_id res chain seq x y z
N MET A 1 10.44 13.04 -10.92
CA MET A 1 10.76 13.49 -9.55
C MET A 1 10.70 12.30 -8.59
N ASN A 2 11.81 11.99 -7.96
CA ASN A 2 11.86 10.85 -7.04
C ASN A 2 11.36 11.27 -5.67
N ARG A 3 10.26 10.68 -5.26
CA ARG A 3 9.79 10.84 -3.89
C ARG A 3 10.38 9.73 -3.05
N ARG A 4 10.96 10.10 -1.94
CA ARG A 4 11.44 9.12 -0.97
C ARG A 4 10.36 8.93 0.08
N LEU A 5 9.97 7.70 0.24
CA LEU A 5 9.00 7.32 1.25
C LEU A 5 9.68 6.44 2.29
N THR A 6 9.21 6.53 3.50
CA THR A 6 9.79 5.77 4.60
C THR A 6 8.92 4.56 4.90
N LEU A 7 9.49 3.38 4.74
CA LEU A 7 8.83 2.14 5.09
C LEU A 7 9.10 1.82 6.55
N ILE A 8 8.03 1.69 7.32
CA ILE A 8 8.11 1.17 8.68
C ILE A 8 7.72 -0.29 8.58
N TYR A 9 8.57 -1.17 9.08
CA TYR A 9 8.29 -2.60 8.92
C TYR A 9 8.71 -3.39 10.15
N TRP A 10 8.06 -4.52 10.32
CA TRP A 10 8.35 -5.41 11.44
C TRP A 10 8.00 -6.83 11.05
N LYS A 11 8.58 -7.78 11.76
CA LYS A 11 8.36 -9.20 11.50
C LYS A 11 7.28 -9.72 12.43
N SER A 12 6.25 -10.33 11.85
CA SER A 12 5.30 -11.11 12.61
C SER A 12 5.72 -12.58 12.54
N GLU A 13 4.90 -13.49 13.04
CA GLU A 13 5.28 -14.91 13.08
C GLU A 13 5.60 -15.48 11.71
N LYS A 14 4.84 -15.10 10.68
CA LYS A 14 4.99 -15.67 9.35
C LYS A 14 5.30 -14.65 8.27
N PHE A 15 5.02 -13.40 8.52
CA PHE A 15 5.09 -12.38 7.48
C PHE A 15 5.84 -11.16 7.94
N TRP A 16 6.38 -10.45 6.98
CA TRP A 16 6.83 -9.09 7.17
C TRP A 16 5.64 -8.17 6.98
N LEU A 17 5.43 -7.27 7.92
CA LEU A 17 4.39 -6.26 7.82
C LEU A 17 5.04 -4.90 7.65
N GLY A 18 4.37 -4.02 6.94
CA GLY A 18 4.92 -2.69 6.73
C GLY A 18 3.87 -1.68 6.38
N LYS A 19 4.18 -0.44 6.69
CA LYS A 19 3.35 0.68 6.28
C LYS A 19 4.24 1.87 5.98
N LEU A 20 3.69 2.84 5.28
CA LEU A 20 4.42 4.05 4.95
C LEU A 20 4.24 5.08 6.06
N LEU A 21 5.35 5.67 6.50
CA LEU A 21 5.31 6.70 7.52
C LEU A 21 4.50 7.91 7.05
N GLU A 22 4.70 8.29 5.80
CA GLU A 22 4.06 9.45 5.19
C GLU A 22 2.58 9.22 4.87
N TYR A 23 2.22 7.96 4.69
CA TYR A 23 0.84 7.55 4.35
C TYR A 23 0.46 6.34 5.21
N PRO A 24 0.16 6.58 6.51
CA PRO A 24 -0.06 5.47 7.45
C PRO A 24 -1.20 4.53 7.09
N GLU A 25 -2.11 4.98 6.23
CA GLU A 25 -3.21 4.14 5.78
C GLU A 25 -2.78 3.09 4.76
N ILE A 26 -1.58 3.24 4.19
CA ILE A 26 -1.04 2.26 3.26
C ILE A 26 -0.25 1.22 4.04
N MET A 27 -0.82 0.04 4.18
CA MET A 27 -0.20 -1.06 4.91
C MET A 27 -0.34 -2.34 4.12
N THR A 28 0.71 -3.16 4.13
CA THR A 28 0.70 -4.42 3.42
C THR A 28 1.63 -5.42 4.11
N GLN A 29 1.71 -6.62 3.54
CA GLN A 29 2.55 -7.68 4.08
C GLN A 29 3.24 -8.43 2.94
N GLY A 30 4.25 -9.21 3.30
CA GLY A 30 4.95 -10.06 2.36
C GLY A 30 5.66 -11.17 3.11
N GLU A 31 5.91 -12.27 2.43
CA GLU A 31 6.65 -13.39 3.03
C GLU A 31 8.13 -13.08 3.19
N THR A 32 8.63 -12.21 2.32
CA THR A 32 10.00 -11.73 2.39
C THR A 32 9.99 -10.21 2.43
N LEU A 33 11.12 -9.63 2.82
CA LEU A 33 11.24 -8.17 2.84
C LEU A 33 11.13 -7.60 1.42
N GLU A 34 11.69 -8.29 0.45
CA GLU A 34 11.62 -7.86 -0.95
C GLU A 34 10.18 -7.86 -1.45
N GLU A 35 9.42 -8.88 -1.10
CA GLU A 35 8.01 -8.94 -1.45
C GLU A 35 7.22 -7.83 -0.78
N LEU A 36 7.53 -7.55 0.48
CA LEU A 36 6.89 -6.46 1.21
C LEU A 36 7.13 -5.13 0.50
N GLU A 37 8.37 -4.88 0.09
CA GLU A 37 8.70 -3.63 -0.60
C GLU A 37 7.96 -3.50 -1.92
N GLU A 38 7.86 -4.56 -2.68
CA GLU A 38 7.11 -4.54 -3.94
C GLU A 38 5.63 -4.29 -3.69
N ASN A 39 5.08 -4.96 -2.69
CA ASN A 39 3.66 -4.81 -2.38
C ASN A 39 3.34 -3.39 -1.90
N ILE A 40 4.22 -2.78 -1.12
CA ILE A 40 3.99 -1.42 -0.64
C ILE A 40 4.09 -0.40 -1.77
N LYS A 41 4.99 -0.62 -2.72
CA LYS A 41 5.12 0.23 -3.89
C LYS A 41 3.86 0.18 -4.74
N ASP A 42 3.33 -1.03 -4.95
CA ASP A 42 2.08 -1.20 -5.70
C ASP A 42 0.92 -0.52 -5.01
N ALA A 43 0.81 -0.69 -3.70
CA ALA A 43 -0.25 -0.05 -2.93
C ALA A 43 -0.16 1.47 -3.00
N TYR A 44 1.03 2.02 -2.90
CA TYR A 44 1.25 3.45 -3.02
C TYR A 44 0.87 3.96 -4.40
N ASN A 45 1.29 3.26 -5.44
CA ASN A 45 1.00 3.67 -6.82
C ASN A 45 -0.50 3.68 -7.08
N LEU A 46 -1.22 2.69 -6.59
CA LEU A 46 -2.67 2.63 -6.73
C LEU A 46 -3.35 3.82 -6.06
N MET A 47 -2.88 4.17 -4.88
CA MET A 47 -3.44 5.29 -4.14
C MET A 47 -3.05 6.64 -4.76
N ALA A 48 -1.78 6.75 -5.16
CA ALA A 48 -1.27 8.01 -5.69
C ALA A 48 -1.79 8.35 -7.07
N MET A 49 -2.25 7.37 -7.82
CA MET A 49 -2.73 7.59 -9.16
C MET A 49 -4.01 8.41 -9.22
N ASP A 50 -4.79 8.38 -8.16
CA ASP A 50 -6.06 9.12 -8.10
C ASP A 50 -6.86 8.99 -9.41
N TYR A 51 -6.80 7.80 -9.99
CA TYR A 51 -7.36 7.54 -11.29
C TYR A 51 -8.66 6.75 -11.18
N VAL A 52 -9.71 7.37 -11.68
CA VAL A 52 -11.02 6.71 -11.75
C VAL A 52 -11.40 6.63 -13.23
N PRO A 53 -11.56 5.42 -13.78
CA PRO A 53 -11.94 5.28 -15.19
C PRO A 53 -13.31 5.87 -15.44
N GLU A 54 -13.53 6.39 -16.64
CA GLU A 54 -14.81 7.04 -16.98
C GLU A 54 -16.03 6.13 -16.81
N GLY A 55 -15.82 4.84 -17.01
CA GLY A 55 -16.92 3.87 -16.88
C GLY A 55 -17.13 3.35 -15.47
N TYR A 56 -16.75 4.10 -14.44
CA TYR A 56 -16.87 3.61 -13.07
C TYR A 56 -18.32 3.42 -12.65
N LEU A 57 -18.50 2.49 -11.74
CA LEU A 57 -19.81 2.21 -11.15
C LEU A 57 -19.81 2.62 -9.70
N THR A 58 -20.96 2.95 -9.18
CA THR A 58 -21.11 3.32 -7.78
C THR A 58 -22.09 2.41 -7.08
N LYS A 59 -21.90 2.26 -5.80
CA LYS A 59 -22.79 1.46 -4.97
C LYS A 59 -22.73 1.98 -3.54
N GLU A 60 -23.87 2.15 -2.93
CA GLU A 60 -23.89 2.49 -1.52
C GLU A 60 -23.76 1.22 -0.69
N ILE A 61 -22.94 1.29 0.33
CA ILE A 61 -22.76 0.17 1.24
C ILE A 61 -22.97 0.67 2.67
N ALA A 62 -23.60 -0.17 3.48
CA ALA A 62 -23.78 0.11 4.89
C ALA A 62 -22.58 -0.46 5.65
N ILE A 63 -22.00 0.36 6.50
CA ILE A 63 -20.87 -0.06 7.30
C ILE A 63 -21.23 -0.05 8.77
#